data_8b0ece3becdc1a727d3db40b65887c59
#
_entry.id   8b0ece3becdc1a727d3db40b65887c59
#
_cell.length_a   1.000
_cell.length_b   1.000
_cell.length_c   1.000
_cell.angle_alpha   90.00
_cell.angle_beta   90.00
_cell.angle_gamma   90.00
#
_symmetry.space_group_name_H-M   'P 1'
#
loop_
_entity.id
_entity.type
_entity.pdbx_description
1 polymer ?
#
loop_
_entity_poly.entity_id
_entity_poly.type
_entity_poly.pdbx_seq_one_letter_code
_entity_poly.pdbx_strand_id
1 'polypeptide(L)'
;VEKGITVMPEFLKINTGAATLAFWHIEESEEQLKAFIGGDSFPTLSNFHDDSRRREWLATRCILKTLGITDQVIYTKRRKPLLVSGNGHISMSHTFPYAAVITNPSFYVGIDIEKKNRPFQRIAYQFLTIGELSWLDLNNTLQLALIWSAKEAFFKVYNRSGLNSFTDLDVLPFTVQEGHGAFNMLVHVERFCFKVSLEYSILDNFVITWTVCNPKLFTWALSTEEESDES
;
A
#
# COMPACT_ATOMS: atom_id res chain seq x y z
N VAL A 1 -33.89 -8.62 -25.29
CA VAL A 1 -32.47 -8.28 -25.17
C VAL A 1 -32.39 -7.18 -24.13
N GLU A 2 -32.28 -7.57 -22.85
CA GLU A 2 -32.05 -6.61 -21.75
C GLU A 2 -30.65 -6.05 -21.92
N LYS A 3 -30.58 -4.74 -22.14
CA LYS A 3 -29.33 -3.98 -21.98
C LYS A 3 -28.99 -3.99 -20.49
N GLY A 4 -28.02 -4.84 -20.10
CA GLY A 4 -27.47 -4.82 -18.76
C GLY A 4 -27.00 -3.39 -18.45
N ILE A 5 -27.54 -2.83 -17.40
CA ILE A 5 -27.06 -1.59 -16.81
C ILE A 5 -25.63 -1.91 -16.37
N THR A 6 -24.63 -1.39 -17.08
CA THR A 6 -23.24 -1.42 -16.63
C THR A 6 -23.19 -0.44 -15.46
N VAL A 7 -23.33 -0.95 -14.26
CA VAL A 7 -23.04 -0.17 -13.05
C VAL A 7 -21.57 0.24 -13.18
N MET A 8 -21.31 1.54 -13.29
CA MET A 8 -19.93 2.02 -13.23
C MET A 8 -19.41 1.68 -11.84
N PRO A 9 -18.24 1.03 -11.75
CA PRO A 9 -17.64 0.73 -10.46
C PRO A 9 -17.42 2.03 -9.68
N GLU A 10 -17.53 1.97 -8.36
CA GLU A 10 -17.20 3.10 -7.51
C GLU A 10 -15.67 3.28 -7.52
N PHE A 11 -15.21 4.04 -8.52
CA PHE A 11 -13.81 4.36 -8.74
C PHE A 11 -13.55 5.79 -8.24
N LEU A 12 -12.67 5.90 -7.25
CA LEU A 12 -12.23 7.18 -6.73
C LEU A 12 -10.76 7.41 -7.12
N LYS A 13 -10.48 8.55 -7.77
CA LYS A 13 -9.13 9.01 -8.06
C LYS A 13 -8.84 10.30 -7.30
N ILE A 14 -7.75 10.31 -6.55
CA ILE A 14 -7.28 11.46 -5.78
C ILE A 14 -5.88 11.84 -6.26
N ASN A 15 -5.70 13.11 -6.63
CA ASN A 15 -4.38 13.66 -6.89
C ASN A 15 -3.92 14.43 -5.65
N THR A 16 -2.86 13.97 -5.00
CA THR A 16 -2.31 14.59 -3.77
C THR A 16 -1.25 15.65 -4.08
N GLY A 17 -1.15 16.14 -5.32
CA GLY A 17 -0.07 17.01 -5.77
C GLY A 17 1.27 16.29 -5.97
N ALA A 18 1.56 15.30 -5.16
CA ALA A 18 2.79 14.50 -5.23
C ALA A 18 2.57 13.12 -5.88
N ALA A 19 1.37 12.54 -5.79
CA ALA A 19 1.07 11.22 -6.32
C ALA A 19 -0.38 11.11 -6.79
N THR A 20 -0.67 10.07 -7.58
CA THR A 20 -2.04 9.70 -7.94
C THR A 20 -2.42 8.44 -7.16
N LEU A 21 -3.47 8.55 -6.36
CA LEU A 21 -4.13 7.44 -5.68
C LEU A 21 -5.40 7.07 -6.42
N ALA A 22 -5.69 5.79 -6.49
CA ALA A 22 -6.92 5.29 -7.06
C ALA A 22 -7.44 4.11 -6.23
N PHE A 23 -8.74 4.12 -5.99
CA PHE A 23 -9.45 3.13 -5.20
C PHE A 23 -10.56 2.52 -6.03
N TRP A 24 -10.85 1.24 -5.77
CA TRP A 24 -11.90 0.49 -6.42
C TRP A 24 -12.70 -0.28 -5.37
N HIS A 25 -13.98 -0.01 -5.30
CA HIS A 25 -14.92 -0.81 -4.53
C HIS A 25 -15.37 -1.99 -5.40
N ILE A 26 -15.08 -3.20 -4.98
CA ILE A 26 -15.26 -4.42 -5.77
C ILE A 26 -16.69 -4.95 -5.55
N GLU A 27 -17.59 -4.62 -6.46
CA GLU A 27 -18.94 -5.15 -6.50
C GLU A 27 -19.11 -6.19 -7.62
N GLU A 28 -18.20 -6.15 -8.61
CA GLU A 28 -18.26 -6.95 -9.80
C GLU A 28 -17.87 -8.42 -9.55
N SER A 29 -18.41 -9.29 -10.39
CA SER A 29 -17.94 -10.68 -10.49
C SER A 29 -16.56 -10.76 -11.14
N GLU A 30 -15.92 -11.91 -10.99
CA GLU A 30 -14.63 -12.20 -11.65
C GLU A 30 -14.72 -12.01 -13.17
N GLU A 31 -15.82 -12.47 -13.80
CA GLU A 31 -16.05 -12.37 -15.25
C GLU A 31 -16.21 -10.92 -15.69
N GLN A 32 -16.91 -10.08 -14.91
CA GLN A 32 -17.08 -8.67 -15.21
C GLN A 32 -15.77 -7.91 -15.14
N LEU A 33 -14.93 -8.17 -14.11
CA LEU A 33 -13.60 -7.58 -13.99
C LEU A 33 -12.67 -8.00 -15.13
N LYS A 34 -12.69 -9.28 -15.52
CA LYS A 34 -11.94 -9.79 -16.70
C LYS A 34 -12.39 -9.11 -17.98
N ALA A 35 -13.69 -9.00 -18.19
CA ALA A 35 -14.24 -8.31 -19.37
C ALA A 35 -13.83 -6.84 -19.41
N PHE A 36 -13.81 -6.16 -18.25
CA PHE A 36 -13.34 -4.78 -18.17
C PHE A 36 -11.87 -4.65 -18.53
N ILE A 37 -10.99 -5.52 -18.01
CA ILE A 37 -9.56 -5.49 -18.32
C ILE A 37 -9.34 -5.79 -19.80
N GLY A 38 -10.08 -6.75 -20.35
CA GLY A 38 -9.88 -7.32 -21.68
C GLY A 38 -8.73 -8.34 -21.71
N GLY A 39 -8.67 -9.12 -22.78
CA GLY A 39 -7.71 -10.22 -22.92
C GLY A 39 -8.29 -11.57 -22.52
N ASP A 40 -7.74 -12.63 -23.11
CA ASP A 40 -8.32 -13.97 -23.04
C ASP A 40 -7.69 -14.86 -21.97
N SER A 41 -6.59 -14.41 -21.32
CA SER A 41 -5.82 -15.25 -20.39
C SER A 41 -5.31 -14.49 -19.19
N PHE A 42 -5.55 -15.06 -18.01
CA PHE A 42 -5.10 -14.54 -16.71
C PHE A 42 -4.43 -15.68 -15.91
N PRO A 43 -3.24 -16.17 -16.33
CA PRO A 43 -2.63 -17.37 -15.72
C PRO A 43 -2.36 -17.22 -14.23
N THR A 44 -2.09 -16.00 -13.75
CA THR A 44 -1.85 -15.73 -12.33
C THR A 44 -3.05 -16.08 -11.44
N LEU A 45 -4.28 -16.04 -11.97
CA LEU A 45 -5.49 -16.33 -11.19
C LEU A 45 -5.55 -17.78 -10.70
N SER A 46 -4.92 -18.73 -11.41
CA SER A 46 -4.84 -20.14 -10.98
C SER A 46 -4.10 -20.32 -9.65
N ASN A 47 -3.31 -19.34 -9.24
CA ASN A 47 -2.58 -19.36 -7.97
C ASN A 47 -3.45 -18.96 -6.76
N PHE A 48 -4.68 -18.48 -6.99
CA PHE A 48 -5.58 -18.04 -5.93
C PHE A 48 -6.77 -18.99 -5.80
N HIS A 49 -6.90 -19.64 -4.64
CA HIS A 49 -8.03 -20.52 -4.33
C HIS A 49 -9.28 -19.74 -3.91
N ASP A 50 -9.10 -18.55 -3.31
CA ASP A 50 -10.16 -17.70 -2.79
C ASP A 50 -10.67 -16.74 -3.88
N ASP A 51 -12.02 -16.67 -4.04
CA ASP A 51 -12.68 -15.80 -5.00
C ASP A 51 -12.41 -14.32 -4.70
N SER A 52 -12.42 -13.91 -3.43
CA SER A 52 -12.12 -12.53 -3.04
C SER A 52 -10.70 -12.15 -3.49
N ARG A 53 -9.72 -13.06 -3.32
CA ARG A 53 -8.35 -12.82 -3.77
C ARG A 53 -8.21 -12.67 -5.28
N ARG A 54 -8.95 -13.45 -6.06
CA ARG A 54 -8.97 -13.31 -7.52
C ARG A 54 -9.55 -11.96 -7.93
N ARG A 55 -10.68 -11.57 -7.32
CA ARG A 55 -11.31 -10.26 -7.58
C ARG A 55 -10.44 -9.08 -7.13
N GLU A 56 -9.81 -9.14 -5.97
CA GLU A 56 -8.83 -8.15 -5.50
C GLU A 56 -7.69 -7.96 -6.51
N TRP A 57 -7.14 -9.07 -7.01
CA TRP A 57 -6.07 -9.03 -8.00
C TRP A 57 -6.53 -8.39 -9.32
N LEU A 58 -7.71 -8.75 -9.81
CA LEU A 58 -8.29 -8.18 -11.01
C LEU A 58 -8.62 -6.69 -10.84
N ALA A 59 -9.17 -6.29 -9.70
CA ALA A 59 -9.49 -4.90 -9.41
C ALA A 59 -8.26 -4.00 -9.47
N THR A 60 -7.10 -4.46 -8.99
CA THR A 60 -5.86 -3.68 -9.16
C THR A 60 -5.50 -3.47 -10.63
N ARG A 61 -5.79 -4.43 -11.53
CA ARG A 61 -5.58 -4.30 -12.98
C ARG A 61 -6.60 -3.38 -13.63
N CYS A 62 -7.83 -3.41 -13.15
CA CYS A 62 -8.86 -2.45 -13.57
C CYS A 62 -8.42 -1.02 -13.23
N ILE A 63 -7.88 -0.80 -12.02
CA ILE A 63 -7.32 0.51 -11.62
C ILE A 63 -6.19 0.92 -12.56
N LEU A 64 -5.21 0.06 -12.81
CA LEU A 64 -4.10 0.38 -13.71
C LEU A 64 -4.59 0.77 -15.10
N LYS A 65 -5.53 0.01 -15.67
CA LYS A 65 -6.13 0.32 -16.96
C LYS A 65 -6.84 1.68 -16.94
N THR A 66 -7.61 1.97 -15.91
CA THR A 66 -8.34 3.24 -15.74
C THR A 66 -7.38 4.43 -15.60
N LEU A 67 -6.21 4.21 -14.98
CA LEU A 67 -5.14 5.21 -14.88
C LEU A 67 -4.35 5.37 -16.19
N GLY A 68 -4.62 4.57 -17.22
CA GLY A 68 -3.88 4.58 -18.47
C GLY A 68 -2.49 3.94 -18.38
N ILE A 69 -2.24 3.16 -17.32
CA ILE A 69 -0.98 2.43 -17.14
C ILE A 69 -1.07 1.13 -17.94
N THR A 70 -0.47 1.14 -19.12
CA THR A 70 -0.44 -0.01 -20.05
C THR A 70 0.81 -0.86 -19.89
N ASP A 71 1.75 -0.41 -19.05
CA ASP A 71 3.01 -1.11 -18.80
C ASP A 71 2.78 -2.42 -18.06
N GLN A 72 3.62 -3.40 -18.37
CA GLN A 72 3.58 -4.69 -17.68
C GLN A 72 4.09 -4.53 -16.24
N VAL A 73 3.34 -5.10 -15.29
CA VAL A 73 3.75 -5.18 -13.88
C VAL A 73 4.45 -6.51 -13.63
N ILE A 74 5.68 -6.42 -13.18
CA ILE A 74 6.45 -7.56 -12.67
C ILE A 74 6.65 -7.43 -11.15
N TYR A 75 7.05 -8.51 -10.50
CA TYR A 75 7.26 -8.53 -9.06
C TYR A 75 8.68 -8.94 -8.71
N THR A 76 9.29 -8.18 -7.79
CA THR A 76 10.59 -8.56 -7.20
C THR A 76 10.46 -9.85 -6.38
N LYS A 77 11.59 -10.44 -5.97
CA LYS A 77 11.62 -11.58 -5.02
C LYS A 77 10.86 -11.28 -3.72
N ARG A 78 10.82 -10.02 -3.30
CA ARG A 78 10.07 -9.52 -2.12
C ARG A 78 8.65 -9.07 -2.45
N ARG A 79 8.12 -9.45 -3.62
CA ARG A 79 6.74 -9.16 -4.08
C ARG A 79 6.41 -7.68 -4.28
N LYS A 80 7.42 -6.79 -4.40
CA LYS A 80 7.17 -5.39 -4.77
C LYS A 80 6.81 -5.32 -6.26
N PRO A 81 5.69 -4.66 -6.62
CA PRO A 81 5.35 -4.42 -8.01
C PRO A 81 6.29 -3.38 -8.63
N LEU A 82 6.72 -3.64 -9.86
CA LEU A 82 7.52 -2.75 -10.69
C LEU A 82 6.91 -2.65 -12.08
N LEU A 83 7.04 -1.48 -12.69
CA LEU A 83 6.76 -1.28 -14.11
C LEU A 83 7.98 -1.72 -14.93
N VAL A 84 7.77 -2.53 -15.96
CA VAL A 84 8.87 -3.07 -16.78
C VAL A 84 9.66 -1.97 -17.47
N SER A 85 9.00 -0.90 -17.91
CA SER A 85 9.68 0.27 -18.51
C SER A 85 10.58 1.02 -17.53
N GLY A 86 10.41 0.83 -16.22
CA GLY A 86 11.06 1.65 -15.19
C GLY A 86 10.50 3.08 -15.07
N ASN A 87 9.47 3.43 -15.84
CA ASN A 87 8.89 4.77 -15.86
C ASN A 87 7.91 4.98 -14.70
N GLY A 88 8.46 5.33 -13.54
CA GLY A 88 7.67 5.62 -12.35
C GLY A 88 7.59 4.46 -11.36
N HIS A 89 6.97 4.75 -10.25
CA HIS A 89 6.83 3.87 -9.10
C HIS A 89 5.36 3.60 -8.83
N ILE A 90 5.04 2.36 -8.47
CA ILE A 90 3.70 1.93 -8.10
C ILE A 90 3.73 1.17 -6.78
N SER A 91 2.66 1.26 -6.03
CA SER A 91 2.36 0.38 -4.90
C SER A 91 0.89 0.02 -4.92
N MET A 92 0.58 -1.18 -4.45
CA MET A 92 -0.78 -1.72 -4.47
C MET A 92 -1.10 -2.32 -3.11
N SER A 93 -2.35 -2.18 -2.71
CA SER A 93 -2.91 -2.88 -1.55
C SER A 93 -4.35 -3.26 -1.83
N HIS A 94 -4.82 -4.27 -1.13
CA HIS A 94 -6.20 -4.72 -1.23
C HIS A 94 -6.64 -5.39 0.06
N THR A 95 -7.85 -5.12 0.46
CA THR A 95 -8.56 -5.77 1.57
C THR A 95 -10.03 -5.75 1.22
N PHE A 96 -10.56 -6.92 0.80
CA PHE A 96 -11.91 -7.03 0.25
C PHE A 96 -12.96 -6.32 1.11
N PRO A 97 -13.82 -5.48 0.50
CA PRO A 97 -14.08 -5.32 -0.94
C PRO A 97 -13.29 -4.18 -1.62
N TYR A 98 -12.17 -3.73 -1.07
CA TYR A 98 -11.40 -2.62 -1.66
C TYR A 98 -10.07 -3.06 -2.26
N ALA A 99 -9.70 -2.41 -3.36
CA ALA A 99 -8.36 -2.40 -3.92
C ALA A 99 -7.88 -0.95 -4.09
N ALA A 100 -6.57 -0.73 -3.95
CA ALA A 100 -5.95 0.58 -4.13
C ALA A 100 -4.63 0.46 -4.88
N VAL A 101 -4.34 1.51 -5.66
CA VAL A 101 -3.06 1.72 -6.32
C VAL A 101 -2.63 3.15 -6.08
N ILE A 102 -1.36 3.35 -5.75
CA ILE A 102 -0.70 4.64 -5.76
C ILE A 102 0.41 4.63 -6.81
N THR A 103 0.56 5.72 -7.53
CA THR A 103 1.62 5.89 -8.54
C THR A 103 2.25 7.27 -8.48
N ASN A 104 3.55 7.32 -8.79
CA ASN A 104 4.31 8.55 -8.92
C ASN A 104 5.42 8.37 -9.98
N PRO A 105 5.67 9.35 -10.86
CA PRO A 105 6.69 9.23 -11.90
C PRO A 105 8.13 9.24 -11.36
N SER A 106 8.38 9.83 -10.18
CA SER A 106 9.75 10.12 -9.72
C SER A 106 10.03 9.67 -8.29
N PHE A 107 9.01 9.56 -7.44
CA PHE A 107 9.15 9.25 -6.02
C PHE A 107 8.70 7.84 -5.70
N TYR A 108 9.38 7.20 -4.76
CA TYR A 108 8.92 5.94 -4.21
C TYR A 108 7.58 6.12 -3.49
N VAL A 109 6.68 5.19 -3.70
CA VAL A 109 5.34 5.23 -3.13
C VAL A 109 5.01 3.93 -2.41
N GLY A 110 4.23 4.05 -1.35
CA GLY A 110 3.67 2.92 -0.63
C GLY A 110 2.25 3.20 -0.20
N ILE A 111 1.40 2.20 -0.29
CA ILE A 111 0.00 2.26 0.13
C ILE A 111 -0.41 0.98 0.83
N ASP A 112 -1.25 1.13 1.85
CA ASP A 112 -1.88 -0.02 2.52
C ASP A 112 -3.34 0.26 2.86
N ILE A 113 -4.16 -0.80 2.88
CA ILE A 113 -5.58 -0.78 3.29
C ILE A 113 -5.79 -1.84 4.34
N GLU A 114 -6.38 -1.43 5.47
CA GLU A 114 -6.71 -2.35 6.57
C GLU A 114 -8.11 -2.11 7.14
N LYS A 115 -8.71 -3.18 7.67
CA LYS A 115 -9.98 -3.07 8.40
C LYS A 115 -9.74 -2.49 9.79
N LYS A 116 -10.55 -1.47 10.18
CA LYS A 116 -10.48 -0.87 11.53
C LYS A 116 -10.78 -1.85 12.66
N ASN A 117 -11.62 -2.84 12.40
CA ASN A 117 -12.07 -3.82 13.40
C ASN A 117 -11.20 -5.10 13.45
N ARG A 118 -10.08 -5.14 12.73
CA ARG A 118 -9.11 -6.23 12.88
C ARG A 118 -8.55 -6.22 14.31
N PRO A 119 -8.40 -7.37 14.97
CA PRO A 119 -7.98 -7.43 16.37
C PRO A 119 -6.47 -7.17 16.55
N PHE A 120 -6.01 -5.98 16.17
CA PHE A 120 -4.60 -5.57 16.26
C PHE A 120 -4.05 -5.61 17.70
N GLN A 121 -4.91 -5.46 18.71
CA GLN A 121 -4.51 -5.57 20.11
C GLN A 121 -3.82 -6.90 20.43
N ARG A 122 -4.25 -7.99 19.76
CA ARG A 122 -3.68 -9.34 19.98
C ARG A 122 -2.25 -9.48 19.51
N ILE A 123 -1.84 -8.64 18.56
CA ILE A 123 -0.50 -8.66 17.96
C ILE A 123 0.25 -7.34 18.22
N ALA A 124 -0.28 -6.46 19.06
CA ALA A 124 0.25 -5.12 19.29
C ALA A 124 1.75 -5.14 19.62
N TYR A 125 2.17 -6.00 20.53
CA TYR A 125 3.59 -6.14 20.93
C TYR A 125 4.51 -6.72 19.84
N GLN A 126 3.97 -7.19 18.72
CA GLN A 126 4.76 -7.67 17.58
C GLN A 126 5.12 -6.56 16.60
N PHE A 127 4.38 -5.44 16.64
CA PHE A 127 4.60 -4.35 15.69
C PHE A 127 4.79 -2.98 16.33
N LEU A 128 4.40 -2.79 17.59
CA LEU A 128 4.60 -1.51 18.30
C LEU A 128 6.00 -1.42 18.91
N THR A 129 6.57 -0.23 18.84
CA THR A 129 7.81 0.12 19.56
C THR A 129 7.51 0.43 21.01
N ILE A 130 8.56 0.46 21.85
CA ILE A 130 8.44 0.94 23.24
C ILE A 130 7.99 2.42 23.25
N GLY A 131 8.47 3.22 22.29
CA GLY A 131 8.05 4.60 22.12
C GLY A 131 6.55 4.72 21.91
N GLU A 132 5.99 3.94 20.96
CA GLU A 132 4.57 3.93 20.67
C GLU A 132 3.71 3.44 21.85
N LEU A 133 4.17 2.41 22.56
CA LEU A 133 3.49 1.89 23.76
C LEU A 133 3.42 2.91 24.90
N SER A 134 4.30 3.91 24.93
CA SER A 134 4.32 4.93 25.98
C SER A 134 3.17 5.96 25.88
N TRP A 135 2.57 6.13 24.72
CA TRP A 135 1.53 7.14 24.47
C TRP A 135 0.21 6.58 23.89
N LEU A 136 0.23 5.36 23.38
CA LEU A 136 -0.91 4.76 22.70
C LEU A 136 -1.83 4.03 23.67
N ASP A 137 -3.14 4.28 23.57
CA ASP A 137 -4.15 3.42 24.20
C ASP A 137 -4.39 2.18 23.32
N LEU A 138 -4.04 1.01 23.84
CA LEU A 138 -4.24 -0.26 23.14
C LEU A 138 -5.73 -0.62 22.88
N ASN A 139 -6.65 0.06 23.52
CA ASN A 139 -8.09 -0.07 23.20
C ASN A 139 -8.52 0.82 22.02
N ASN A 140 -7.68 1.74 21.58
CA ASN A 140 -7.94 2.56 20.41
C ASN A 140 -7.63 1.78 19.12
N THR A 141 -8.61 0.97 18.69
CA THR A 141 -8.48 0.09 17.52
C THR A 141 -8.18 0.86 16.24
N LEU A 142 -8.70 2.09 16.12
CA LEU A 142 -8.48 2.94 14.95
C LEU A 142 -7.02 3.41 14.87
N GLN A 143 -6.43 3.88 15.98
CA GLN A 143 -5.00 4.24 15.99
C GLN A 143 -4.11 3.03 15.73
N LEU A 144 -4.44 1.87 16.30
CA LEU A 144 -3.70 0.63 16.03
C LEU A 144 -3.74 0.25 14.55
N ALA A 145 -4.91 0.34 13.90
CA ALA A 145 -5.06 0.07 12.47
C ALA A 145 -4.24 1.04 11.62
N LEU A 146 -4.24 2.34 11.97
CA LEU A 146 -3.46 3.37 11.28
C LEU A 146 -1.96 3.13 11.42
N ILE A 147 -1.47 2.79 12.62
CA ILE A 147 -0.05 2.51 12.85
C ILE A 147 0.40 1.28 12.08
N TRP A 148 -0.37 0.18 12.14
CA TRP A 148 -0.09 -1.02 11.36
C TRP A 148 -0.02 -0.72 9.87
N SER A 149 -1.07 -0.11 9.32
CA SER A 149 -1.17 0.22 7.89
C SER A 149 -0.05 1.18 7.44
N ALA A 150 0.36 2.13 8.30
CA ALA A 150 1.47 3.02 8.03
C ALA A 150 2.80 2.28 7.87
N LYS A 151 3.07 1.35 8.77
CA LYS A 151 4.28 0.52 8.73
C LYS A 151 4.30 -0.38 7.50
N GLU A 152 3.17 -1.02 7.17
CA GLU A 152 3.01 -1.80 5.94
C GLU A 152 3.21 -0.95 4.68
N ALA A 153 2.63 0.26 4.62
CA ALA A 153 2.83 1.17 3.50
C ALA A 153 4.31 1.52 3.32
N PHE A 154 5.03 1.79 4.41
CA PHE A 154 6.45 2.10 4.34
C PHE A 154 7.30 0.88 3.96
N PHE A 155 7.01 -0.31 4.44
CA PHE A 155 7.70 -1.54 4.00
C PHE A 155 7.61 -1.74 2.48
N LYS A 156 6.45 -1.39 1.88
CA LYS A 156 6.27 -1.42 0.41
C LYS A 156 7.15 -0.39 -0.32
N VAL A 157 7.46 0.75 0.33
CA VAL A 157 8.43 1.73 -0.19
C VAL A 157 9.83 1.18 -0.13
N TYR A 158 10.27 0.80 1.06
CA TYR A 158 11.67 0.51 1.34
C TYR A 158 12.17 -0.73 0.60
N ASN A 159 11.50 -1.86 0.73
CA ASN A 159 11.75 -3.13 0.00
C ASN A 159 13.23 -3.53 -0.20
N ARG A 160 14.11 -3.19 0.76
CA ARG A 160 15.55 -3.46 0.74
C ARG A 160 15.99 -4.22 2.00
N SER A 161 17.25 -4.61 2.05
CA SER A 161 17.89 -5.10 3.28
C SER A 161 18.06 -3.98 4.32
N GLY A 162 18.25 -4.32 5.57
CA GLY A 162 18.50 -3.34 6.65
C GLY A 162 17.26 -2.89 7.43
N LEU A 163 16.05 -3.06 6.91
CA LEU A 163 14.81 -2.92 7.67
C LEU A 163 14.30 -4.32 8.03
N ASN A 164 14.44 -4.70 9.28
CA ASN A 164 14.26 -6.09 9.72
C ASN A 164 12.91 -6.32 10.39
N SER A 165 12.33 -5.28 10.99
CA SER A 165 11.10 -5.43 11.75
C SER A 165 10.26 -4.16 11.77
N PHE A 166 8.99 -4.30 12.19
CA PHE A 166 8.12 -3.16 12.46
C PHE A 166 8.64 -2.26 13.59
N THR A 167 9.51 -2.77 14.46
CA THR A 167 10.12 -1.99 15.56
C THR A 167 11.22 -1.04 15.09
N ASP A 168 11.67 -1.15 13.84
CA ASP A 168 12.55 -0.17 13.21
C ASP A 168 11.78 1.08 12.74
N LEU A 169 10.46 1.05 12.83
CA LEU A 169 9.54 2.10 12.44
C LEU A 169 8.81 2.61 13.68
N ASP A 170 9.02 3.87 14.03
CA ASP A 170 8.46 4.49 15.24
C ASP A 170 7.51 5.63 14.85
N VAL A 171 6.21 5.36 14.93
CA VAL A 171 5.17 6.36 14.63
C VAL A 171 5.13 7.37 15.78
N LEU A 172 5.29 8.64 15.43
CA LEU A 172 5.24 9.73 16.42
C LEU A 172 3.80 9.99 16.88
N PRO A 173 3.60 10.47 18.14
CA PRO A 173 2.27 10.78 18.64
C PRO A 173 1.45 11.65 17.69
N PHE A 174 0.21 11.27 17.45
CA PHE A 174 -0.72 12.01 16.61
C PHE A 174 -2.16 11.91 17.11
N THR A 175 -2.96 12.91 16.77
CA THR A 175 -4.40 12.89 16.98
C THR A 175 -5.09 12.49 15.70
N VAL A 176 -5.97 11.51 15.77
CA VAL A 176 -6.77 11.07 14.61
C VAL A 176 -7.76 12.17 14.24
N GLN A 177 -7.71 12.59 12.99
CA GLN A 177 -8.68 13.49 12.37
C GLN A 177 -9.75 12.67 11.65
N GLU A 178 -10.98 13.16 11.65
CA GLU A 178 -12.07 12.52 10.93
C GLU A 178 -11.86 12.63 9.42
N GLY A 179 -12.08 11.53 8.72
CA GLY A 179 -12.00 11.45 7.27
C GLY A 179 -10.58 11.37 6.72
N HIS A 180 -9.75 12.39 6.90
CA HIS A 180 -8.39 12.48 6.35
C HIS A 180 -7.43 13.15 7.34
N GLY A 181 -6.18 12.73 7.33
CA GLY A 181 -5.15 13.32 8.16
C GLY A 181 -3.75 12.88 7.78
N ALA A 182 -2.78 13.36 8.54
CA ALA A 182 -1.37 13.01 8.35
C ALA A 182 -0.66 12.88 9.70
N PHE A 183 0.39 12.09 9.72
CA PHE A 183 1.30 11.94 10.85
C PHE A 183 2.71 11.60 10.37
N ASN A 184 3.66 11.59 11.30
CA ASN A 184 5.06 11.32 11.00
C ASN A 184 5.51 10.01 11.64
N MET A 185 6.52 9.41 11.03
CA MET A 185 7.18 8.21 11.49
C MET A 185 8.70 8.40 11.41
N LEU A 186 9.43 7.98 12.43
CA LEU A 186 10.88 7.82 12.38
C LEU A 186 11.21 6.43 11.84
N VAL A 187 12.16 6.39 10.95
CA VAL A 187 12.67 5.17 10.35
C VAL A 187 14.09 4.98 10.80
N HIS A 188 14.35 3.85 11.46
CA HIS A 188 15.66 3.46 11.95
C HIS A 188 16.20 2.33 11.08
N VAL A 189 17.24 2.61 10.31
CA VAL A 189 17.89 1.62 9.45
C VAL A 189 19.38 1.71 9.67
N GLU A 190 19.98 0.64 10.20
CA GLU A 190 21.41 0.60 10.56
C GLU A 190 21.79 1.78 11.49
N ARG A 191 22.67 2.67 11.04
CA ARG A 191 23.10 3.87 11.77
C ARG A 191 22.29 5.13 11.43
N PHE A 192 21.33 5.02 10.54
CA PHE A 192 20.55 6.16 10.05
C PHE A 192 19.18 6.21 10.72
N CYS A 193 18.76 7.45 11.02
CA CYS A 193 17.42 7.75 11.47
C CYS A 193 16.90 8.93 10.65
N PHE A 194 15.74 8.78 10.01
CA PHE A 194 15.10 9.83 9.25
C PHE A 194 13.59 9.82 9.44
N LYS A 195 12.99 10.96 9.15
CA LYS A 195 11.55 11.15 9.31
C LYS A 195 10.85 11.04 7.97
N VAL A 196 9.75 10.31 7.94
CA VAL A 196 8.82 10.25 6.81
C VAL A 196 7.44 10.74 7.23
N SER A 197 6.72 11.37 6.31
CA SER A 197 5.32 11.72 6.48
C SER A 197 4.44 10.65 5.85
N LEU A 198 3.36 10.32 6.55
CA LEU A 198 2.31 9.45 6.05
C LEU A 198 1.00 10.22 6.08
N GLU A 199 0.22 10.02 5.05
CA GLU A 199 -1.15 10.49 4.98
C GLU A 199 -2.10 9.31 5.14
N TYR A 200 -3.32 9.57 5.58
CA TYR A 200 -4.35 8.53 5.68
C TYR A 200 -5.72 9.06 5.31
N SER A 201 -6.60 8.15 4.92
CA SER A 201 -8.05 8.36 4.84
C SER A 201 -8.78 7.27 5.61
N ILE A 202 -9.91 7.65 6.18
CA ILE A 202 -10.83 6.73 6.83
C ILE A 202 -12.05 6.60 5.93
N LEU A 203 -12.27 5.41 5.39
CA LEU A 203 -13.38 5.10 4.49
C LEU A 203 -14.19 3.96 5.09
N ASP A 204 -15.43 4.23 5.48
CA ASP A 204 -16.32 3.26 6.13
C ASP A 204 -15.64 2.53 7.30
N ASN A 205 -15.47 1.21 7.19
CA ASN A 205 -14.77 0.37 8.17
C ASN A 205 -13.29 0.13 7.84
N PHE A 206 -12.68 0.95 6.99
CA PHE A 206 -11.30 0.79 6.55
C PHE A 206 -10.46 2.01 6.87
N VAL A 207 -9.18 1.80 7.03
CA VAL A 207 -8.14 2.82 6.98
C VAL A 207 -7.28 2.58 5.74
N ILE A 208 -6.88 3.65 5.13
CA ILE A 208 -5.99 3.66 3.98
C ILE A 208 -4.84 4.58 4.34
N THR A 209 -3.61 4.08 4.28
CA THR A 209 -2.41 4.87 4.59
C THR A 209 -1.47 4.85 3.42
N TRP A 210 -0.85 5.98 3.12
CA TRP A 210 0.15 6.05 2.05
C TRP A 210 1.29 7.00 2.42
N THR A 211 2.38 6.83 1.70
CA THR A 211 3.54 7.71 1.78
C THR A 211 4.20 7.87 0.41
N VAL A 212 4.81 9.04 0.23
CA VAL A 212 5.60 9.40 -0.95
C VAL A 212 6.98 9.81 -0.48
N CYS A 213 7.99 9.06 -0.88
CA CYS A 213 9.36 9.24 -0.41
C CYS A 213 10.30 9.64 -1.54
N ASN A 214 11.05 10.70 -1.34
CA ASN A 214 12.11 11.08 -2.27
C ASN A 214 13.18 9.98 -2.30
N PRO A 215 13.58 9.44 -3.48
CA PRO A 215 14.66 8.46 -3.60
C PRO A 215 15.96 8.88 -2.93
N LYS A 216 16.24 10.19 -2.86
CA LYS A 216 17.43 10.73 -2.18
C LYS A 216 17.49 10.39 -0.69
N LEU A 217 16.36 10.09 -0.05
CA LEU A 217 16.35 9.63 1.34
C LEU A 217 17.05 8.28 1.53
N PHE A 218 17.26 7.53 0.45
CA PHE A 218 17.80 6.17 0.46
C PHE A 218 19.15 6.05 -0.27
N THR A 219 19.79 7.16 -0.66
CA THR A 219 21.05 7.13 -1.42
C THR A 219 22.20 6.51 -0.65
N TRP A 220 22.21 6.59 0.66
CA TRP A 220 23.19 5.93 1.53
C TRP A 220 23.11 4.39 1.46
N ALA A 221 21.92 3.82 1.21
CA ALA A 221 21.73 2.37 1.10
C ALA A 221 22.28 1.82 -0.23
N LEU A 222 22.49 2.65 -1.24
CA LEU A 222 23.08 2.23 -2.51
C LEU A 222 24.59 2.00 -2.42
N SER A 223 25.28 2.74 -1.55
CA SER A 223 26.72 2.59 -1.33
C SER A 223 27.11 1.34 -0.52
N THR A 224 26.17 0.74 0.21
CA THR A 224 26.43 -0.47 1.01
C THR A 224 26.14 -1.76 0.26
N GLU A 225 25.31 -1.72 -0.80
CA GLU A 225 25.02 -2.91 -1.63
C GLU A 225 26.17 -3.21 -2.62
N GLU A 226 26.91 -2.20 -3.08
CA GLU A 226 28.08 -2.40 -3.95
C GLU A 226 29.27 -3.05 -3.22
N GLU A 227 29.39 -2.85 -1.89
CA GLU A 227 30.46 -3.48 -1.09
C GLU A 227 30.18 -4.96 -0.72
N SER A 228 28.93 -5.41 -0.81
CA SER A 228 28.55 -6.78 -0.43
C SER A 228 28.58 -7.80 -1.57
N ASP A 229 28.61 -7.34 -2.82
CA ASP A 229 28.68 -8.21 -4.00
C ASP A 229 30.15 -8.51 -4.45
N GLU A 230 31.15 -7.88 -3.82
CA GLU A 230 32.60 -8.13 -4.08
C GLU A 230 33.27 -9.02 -3.03
N SER A 231 32.52 -9.68 -2.13
CA SER A 231 33.11 -10.57 -1.10
C SER A 231 32.68 -12.02 -1.21
#